data_d14173a785cc9ce6e2c96d60b5bbb3d5
#
_entry.id   d14173a785cc9ce6e2c96d60b5bbb3d5
#
_cell.length_a   1.000
_cell.length_b   1.000
_cell.length_c   1.000
_cell.angle_alpha   90.00
_cell.angle_beta   90.00
_cell.angle_gamma   90.00
#
_symmetry.space_group_name_H-M   'P 1'
#
loop_
_entity.id
_entity.type
_entity.pdbx_description
1 polymer ?
#
loop_
_entity_poly.entity_id
_entity_poly.type
_entity_poly.pdbx_seq_one_letter_code
_entity_poly.pdbx_strand_id
1 'polypeptide(L)'
;MKTNALTKYFDIKMICVNGMIAALYAVITIACGPLSYEFSQFRISELLNLLVFFNPSYTIGLTLGCLLANLASTVGPLDIIFGTLTTLVSCLIMIVYSRFIKNLFFAGFIPCLANAIVIPLVIYYSCIGTPDAMELNPVTYFTMFGGVFLGEFVCIMCVGYPLMLVLTKKNPSFYKVILATRNTDYKW
;
A
#
# COMPACT_ATOMS: atom_id res chain seq x y z
N MET A 1 -27.24 -23.05 7.28
CA MET A 1 -27.44 -21.82 6.49
C MET A 1 -26.13 -21.50 5.78
N LYS A 2 -26.11 -21.52 4.44
CA LYS A 2 -24.94 -21.06 3.67
C LYS A 2 -24.88 -19.54 3.82
N THR A 3 -23.98 -19.03 4.66
CA THR A 3 -23.69 -17.59 4.74
C THR A 3 -23.17 -17.15 3.37
N ASN A 4 -23.87 -16.20 2.75
CA ASN A 4 -23.47 -15.62 1.47
C ASN A 4 -22.06 -15.03 1.60
N ALA A 5 -21.22 -15.22 0.58
CA ALA A 5 -19.83 -14.72 0.55
C ALA A 5 -19.73 -13.21 0.88
N LEU A 6 -20.75 -12.42 0.50
CA LEU A 6 -20.84 -10.99 0.79
C LEU A 6 -20.99 -10.66 2.29
N THR A 7 -21.77 -11.44 3.05
CA THR A 7 -21.96 -11.21 4.50
C THR A 7 -20.67 -11.45 5.30
N LYS A 8 -19.75 -12.24 4.78
CA LYS A 8 -18.45 -12.50 5.39
C LYS A 8 -17.48 -11.30 5.30
N TYR A 9 -17.63 -10.45 4.28
CA TYR A 9 -16.84 -9.23 4.10
C TYR A 9 -17.35 -8.05 4.92
N PHE A 10 -18.64 -8.07 5.32
CA PHE A 10 -19.30 -7.03 6.09
C PHE A 10 -19.55 -7.41 7.55
N ASP A 11 -18.78 -8.37 8.08
CA ASP A 11 -18.82 -8.63 9.52
C ASP A 11 -18.32 -7.38 10.28
N ILE A 12 -19.02 -7.01 11.36
CA ILE A 12 -18.69 -5.84 12.20
C ILE A 12 -17.23 -5.87 12.62
N LYS A 13 -16.67 -7.05 12.92
CA LYS A 13 -15.24 -7.20 13.23
C LYS A 13 -14.34 -6.74 12.08
N MET A 14 -14.68 -7.10 10.85
CA MET A 14 -13.89 -6.70 9.68
C MET A 14 -14.00 -5.21 9.40
N ILE A 15 -15.15 -4.61 9.63
CA ILE A 15 -15.33 -3.15 9.52
C ILE A 15 -14.44 -2.44 10.55
N CYS A 16 -14.45 -2.88 11.81
CA CYS A 16 -13.60 -2.30 12.85
C CYS A 16 -12.10 -2.48 12.53
N VAL A 17 -11.69 -3.66 12.07
CA VAL A 17 -10.28 -3.91 11.70
C VAL A 17 -9.87 -3.04 10.51
N ASN A 18 -10.70 -2.92 9.48
CA ASN A 18 -10.42 -2.03 8.34
C ASN A 18 -10.34 -0.57 8.77
N GLY A 19 -11.22 -0.12 9.69
CA GLY A 19 -11.14 1.22 10.29
C GLY A 19 -9.81 1.46 11.02
N MET A 20 -9.36 0.49 11.82
CA MET A 20 -8.06 0.58 12.50
C MET A 20 -6.88 0.60 11.52
N ILE A 21 -6.92 -0.23 10.47
CA ILE A 21 -5.89 -0.24 9.43
C ILE A 21 -5.86 1.10 8.69
N ALA A 22 -7.03 1.67 8.33
CA ALA A 22 -7.12 2.97 7.68
C ALA A 22 -6.54 4.09 8.57
N ALA A 23 -6.91 4.11 9.85
CA ALA A 23 -6.38 5.07 10.80
C ALA A 23 -4.87 4.93 10.98
N LEU A 24 -4.37 3.69 11.15
CA LEU A 24 -2.95 3.42 11.31
C LEU A 24 -2.15 3.85 10.07
N TYR A 25 -2.64 3.53 8.87
CA TYR A 25 -2.02 3.95 7.61
C TYR A 25 -1.93 5.48 7.54
N ALA A 26 -3.06 6.18 7.75
CA ALA A 26 -3.11 7.63 7.68
C ALA A 26 -2.20 8.28 8.72
N VAL A 27 -2.24 7.83 9.98
CA VAL A 27 -1.40 8.38 11.06
C VAL A 27 0.08 8.19 10.77
N ILE A 28 0.51 7.00 10.34
CA ILE A 28 1.93 6.74 10.01
C ILE A 28 2.37 7.65 8.85
N THR A 29 1.57 7.76 7.79
CA THR A 29 1.92 8.59 6.63
C THR A 29 2.03 10.06 7.01
N ILE A 30 1.06 10.59 7.74
CA ILE A 30 1.03 12.01 8.14
C ILE A 30 2.14 12.31 9.16
N ALA A 31 2.39 11.42 10.12
CA ALA A 31 3.46 11.57 11.11
C ALA A 31 4.85 11.58 10.47
N CYS A 32 5.04 10.83 9.37
CA CYS A 32 6.26 10.82 8.57
C CYS A 32 6.21 11.84 7.41
N GLY A 33 5.33 12.82 7.46
CA GLY A 33 4.97 13.74 6.38
C GLY A 33 6.11 14.21 5.48
N PRO A 34 7.20 14.82 5.99
CA PRO A 34 8.30 15.26 5.15
C PRO A 34 8.91 14.14 4.30
N LEU A 35 9.10 12.95 4.87
CA LEU A 35 9.64 11.80 4.16
C LEU A 35 8.62 11.16 3.20
N SER A 36 7.34 11.24 3.55
CA SER A 36 6.26 10.57 2.81
C SER A 36 5.85 11.29 1.53
N TYR A 37 6.06 12.62 1.45
CA TYR A 37 5.59 13.47 0.36
C TYR A 37 6.69 14.13 -0.47
N GLU A 38 7.96 13.82 -0.19
CA GLU A 38 9.11 14.27 -0.99
C GLU A 38 9.33 13.38 -2.23
N PHE A 39 10.29 13.77 -3.09
CA PHE A 39 10.61 13.07 -4.34
C PHE A 39 10.89 11.57 -4.19
N SER A 40 11.45 11.13 -3.07
CA SER A 40 11.78 9.73 -2.82
C SER A 40 10.63 8.95 -2.20
N GLN A 41 9.57 9.63 -1.75
CA GLN A 41 8.33 9.07 -1.19
C GLN A 41 8.53 7.85 -0.27
N PHE A 42 9.29 8.01 0.83
CA PHE A 42 9.44 6.98 1.85
C PHE A 42 8.14 6.81 2.64
N ARG A 43 7.17 6.12 2.08
CA ARG A 43 5.87 5.86 2.72
C ARG A 43 5.94 4.59 3.56
N ILE A 44 6.31 4.72 4.84
CA ILE A 44 6.37 3.57 5.77
C ILE A 44 5.03 2.83 5.85
N SER A 45 3.91 3.54 5.74
CA SER A 45 2.57 2.95 5.75
C SER A 45 2.31 1.94 4.62
N GLU A 46 3.03 2.02 3.50
CA GLU A 46 2.90 1.08 2.37
C GLU A 46 3.29 -0.37 2.74
N LEU A 47 4.08 -0.55 3.81
CA LEU A 47 4.35 -1.89 4.36
C LEU A 47 3.06 -2.64 4.73
N LEU A 48 1.97 -1.91 5.08
CA LEU A 48 0.69 -2.50 5.42
C LEU A 48 -0.01 -3.13 4.22
N ASN A 49 0.35 -2.76 2.98
CA ASN A 49 -0.18 -3.39 1.77
C ASN A 49 0.10 -4.89 1.74
N LEU A 50 1.18 -5.35 2.38
CA LEU A 50 1.48 -6.77 2.52
C LEU A 50 0.38 -7.56 3.25
N LEU A 51 -0.49 -6.91 4.04
CA LEU A 51 -1.64 -7.55 4.68
C LEU A 51 -2.63 -8.11 3.67
N VAL A 52 -2.76 -7.47 2.50
CA VAL A 52 -3.67 -7.92 1.43
C VAL A 52 -3.28 -9.30 0.88
N PHE A 53 -1.99 -9.62 0.88
CA PHE A 53 -1.50 -10.94 0.51
C PHE A 53 -2.14 -12.04 1.36
N PHE A 54 -2.35 -11.78 2.64
CA PHE A 54 -2.96 -12.71 3.59
C PHE A 54 -4.50 -12.64 3.55
N ASN A 55 -5.07 -11.45 3.46
CA ASN A 55 -6.52 -11.25 3.49
C ASN A 55 -6.97 -10.10 2.57
N PRO A 56 -7.67 -10.42 1.46
CA PRO A 56 -8.18 -9.43 0.52
C PRO A 56 -9.10 -8.36 1.12
N SER A 57 -9.75 -8.65 2.26
CA SER A 57 -10.68 -7.71 2.91
C SER A 57 -9.99 -6.44 3.41
N TYR A 58 -8.68 -6.48 3.62
CA TYR A 58 -7.91 -5.30 4.07
C TYR A 58 -7.71 -4.23 2.99
N THR A 59 -7.99 -4.56 1.73
CA THR A 59 -7.94 -3.59 0.61
C THR A 59 -8.78 -2.35 0.91
N ILE A 60 -9.97 -2.52 1.53
CA ILE A 60 -10.86 -1.40 1.86
C ILE A 60 -10.19 -0.46 2.86
N GLY A 61 -9.66 -1.00 3.96
CA GLY A 61 -8.99 -0.20 4.99
C GLY A 61 -7.74 0.52 4.46
N LEU A 62 -6.93 -0.16 3.65
CA LEU A 62 -5.71 0.42 3.07
C LEU A 62 -6.03 1.53 2.07
N THR A 63 -7.00 1.32 1.19
CA THR A 63 -7.42 2.33 0.22
C THR A 63 -8.00 3.56 0.91
N LEU A 64 -8.85 3.38 1.93
CA LEU A 64 -9.37 4.48 2.73
C LEU A 64 -8.27 5.19 3.52
N GLY A 65 -7.32 4.45 4.09
CA GLY A 65 -6.18 5.02 4.80
C GLY A 65 -5.28 5.84 3.90
N CYS A 66 -5.00 5.35 2.69
CA CYS A 66 -4.27 6.09 1.67
C CYS A 66 -5.01 7.36 1.24
N LEU A 67 -6.33 7.27 1.01
CA LEU A 67 -7.16 8.43 0.71
C LEU A 67 -7.05 9.51 1.80
N LEU A 68 -7.24 9.12 3.06
CA LEU A 68 -7.14 10.02 4.20
C LEU A 68 -5.73 10.65 4.34
N ALA A 69 -4.69 9.85 4.13
CA ALA A 69 -3.31 10.34 4.15
C ALA A 69 -3.06 11.35 3.02
N ASN A 70 -3.54 11.07 1.82
CA ASN A 70 -3.33 11.93 0.66
C ASN A 70 -4.13 13.24 0.73
N LEU A 71 -5.16 13.35 1.58
CA LEU A 71 -5.80 14.63 1.88
C LEU A 71 -4.83 15.63 2.56
N ALA A 72 -3.80 15.13 3.25
CA ALA A 72 -2.74 15.93 3.84
C ALA A 72 -1.49 16.05 2.94
N SER A 73 -1.53 15.53 1.71
CA SER A 73 -0.41 15.55 0.77
C SER A 73 -0.09 16.96 0.30
N THR A 74 1.18 17.30 0.29
CA THR A 74 1.71 18.56 -0.28
C THR A 74 1.80 18.53 -1.81
N VAL A 75 1.68 17.35 -2.43
CA VAL A 75 1.72 17.15 -3.89
C VAL A 75 0.44 17.68 -4.57
N GLY A 76 -0.70 17.66 -3.86
CA GLY A 76 -1.93 18.27 -4.31
C GLY A 76 -3.04 17.30 -4.72
N PRO A 77 -4.13 17.81 -5.37
CA PRO A 77 -5.34 17.02 -5.66
C PRO A 77 -5.12 15.78 -6.53
N LEU A 78 -4.13 15.80 -7.42
CA LEU A 78 -3.81 14.65 -8.26
C LEU A 78 -3.29 13.47 -7.45
N ASP A 79 -2.54 13.73 -6.36
CA ASP A 79 -2.08 12.67 -5.46
C ASP A 79 -3.23 12.02 -4.69
N ILE A 80 -4.26 12.80 -4.33
CA ILE A 80 -5.46 12.25 -3.68
C ILE A 80 -6.13 11.22 -4.58
N ILE A 81 -6.27 11.50 -5.87
CA ILE A 81 -6.95 10.62 -6.81
C ILE A 81 -6.03 9.49 -7.25
N PHE A 82 -4.92 9.83 -7.89
CA PHE A 82 -4.06 8.82 -8.54
C PHE A 82 -3.22 8.03 -7.55
N GLY A 83 -2.75 8.63 -6.46
CA GLY A 83 -2.05 7.90 -5.39
C GLY A 83 -2.97 6.88 -4.72
N THR A 84 -4.23 7.26 -4.42
CA THR A 84 -5.22 6.32 -3.86
C THR A 84 -5.61 5.23 -4.85
N LEU A 85 -5.80 5.57 -6.13
CA LEU A 85 -6.08 4.58 -7.18
C LEU A 85 -4.91 3.62 -7.37
N THR A 86 -3.68 4.09 -7.30
CA THR A 86 -2.49 3.24 -7.40
C THR A 86 -2.43 2.23 -6.26
N THR A 87 -2.71 2.64 -5.03
CA THR A 87 -2.81 1.74 -3.88
C THR A 87 -3.93 0.71 -4.08
N LEU A 88 -5.11 1.13 -4.54
CA LEU A 88 -6.22 0.21 -4.84
C LEU A 88 -5.82 -0.81 -5.91
N VAL A 89 -5.27 -0.36 -7.03
CA VAL A 89 -4.87 -1.24 -8.15
C VAL A 89 -3.78 -2.21 -7.72
N SER A 90 -2.75 -1.76 -6.98
CA SER A 90 -1.70 -2.63 -6.47
C SER A 90 -2.25 -3.69 -5.50
N CYS A 91 -3.21 -3.34 -4.64
CA CYS A 91 -3.92 -4.30 -3.79
C CYS A 91 -4.70 -5.32 -4.62
N LEU A 92 -5.42 -4.90 -5.66
CA LEU A 92 -6.16 -5.81 -6.53
C LEU A 92 -5.22 -6.78 -7.29
N ILE A 93 -4.10 -6.27 -7.81
CA ILE A 93 -3.07 -7.10 -8.45
C ILE A 93 -2.51 -8.11 -7.42
N MET A 94 -2.23 -7.67 -6.19
CA MET A 94 -1.73 -8.55 -5.13
C MET A 94 -2.73 -9.64 -4.76
N ILE A 95 -4.05 -9.34 -4.76
CA ILE A 95 -5.11 -10.35 -4.55
C ILE A 95 -5.05 -11.41 -5.64
N VAL A 96 -4.95 -11.01 -6.90
CA VAL A 96 -4.85 -11.94 -8.03
C VAL A 96 -3.56 -12.75 -7.93
N TYR A 97 -2.42 -12.08 -7.73
CA TYR A 97 -1.12 -12.70 -7.56
C TYR A 97 -1.13 -13.78 -6.45
N SER A 98 -1.68 -13.47 -5.27
CA SER A 98 -1.71 -14.38 -4.13
C SER A 98 -2.55 -15.66 -4.35
N ARG A 99 -3.38 -15.70 -5.40
CA ARG A 99 -4.13 -16.91 -5.78
C ARG A 99 -3.25 -17.92 -6.51
N PHE A 100 -2.30 -17.44 -7.31
CA PHE A 100 -1.44 -18.27 -8.16
C PHE A 100 -0.07 -18.50 -7.54
N ILE A 101 0.53 -17.47 -6.99
CA ILE A 101 1.88 -17.49 -6.44
C ILE A 101 1.83 -17.15 -4.96
N LYS A 102 2.24 -18.12 -4.11
CA LYS A 102 2.18 -17.99 -2.65
C LYS A 102 3.52 -17.51 -2.07
N ASN A 103 4.14 -16.51 -2.71
CA ASN A 103 5.42 -15.97 -2.28
C ASN A 103 5.27 -14.49 -1.92
N LEU A 104 5.35 -14.19 -0.60
CA LEU A 104 5.21 -12.85 -0.06
C LEU A 104 6.32 -11.90 -0.55
N PHE A 105 7.55 -12.42 -0.75
CA PHE A 105 8.68 -11.60 -1.20
C PHE A 105 8.37 -10.93 -2.54
N PHE A 106 7.98 -11.71 -3.54
CA PHE A 106 7.64 -11.15 -4.85
C PHE A 106 6.36 -10.32 -4.84
N ALA A 107 5.40 -10.63 -3.95
CA ALA A 107 4.21 -9.82 -3.78
C ALA A 107 4.52 -8.38 -3.34
N GLY A 108 5.57 -8.18 -2.53
CA GLY A 108 6.01 -6.86 -2.09
C GLY A 108 6.53 -5.96 -3.22
N PHE A 109 6.95 -6.51 -4.36
CA PHE A 109 7.35 -5.69 -5.52
C PHE A 109 6.16 -5.05 -6.24
N ILE A 110 4.94 -5.57 -6.06
CA ILE A 110 3.74 -5.05 -6.75
C ILE A 110 3.49 -3.58 -6.39
N PRO A 111 3.34 -3.20 -5.11
CA PRO A 111 3.17 -1.80 -4.75
C PRO A 111 4.40 -0.95 -5.06
N CYS A 112 5.64 -1.47 -4.90
CA CYS A 112 6.86 -0.73 -5.25
C CYS A 112 6.86 -0.32 -6.73
N LEU A 113 6.52 -1.24 -7.63
CA LEU A 113 6.48 -0.97 -9.07
C LEU A 113 5.29 -0.08 -9.46
N ALA A 114 4.11 -0.32 -8.88
CA ALA A 114 2.93 0.48 -9.17
C ALA A 114 3.15 1.96 -8.82
N ASN A 115 3.66 2.24 -7.63
CA ASN A 115 3.97 3.59 -7.19
C ASN A 115 5.10 4.22 -8.02
N ALA A 116 6.18 3.48 -8.27
CA ALA A 116 7.30 3.98 -9.08
C ALA A 116 6.91 4.37 -10.50
N ILE A 117 5.91 3.71 -11.10
CA ILE A 117 5.41 4.05 -12.44
C ILE A 117 4.49 5.28 -12.39
N VAL A 118 3.57 5.33 -11.45
CA VAL A 118 2.49 6.33 -11.44
C VAL A 118 2.89 7.63 -10.74
N ILE A 119 3.54 7.56 -9.59
CA ILE A 119 3.82 8.73 -8.75
C ILE A 119 4.71 9.78 -9.43
N PRO A 120 5.76 9.44 -10.20
CA PRO A 120 6.53 10.44 -10.96
C PRO A 120 5.67 11.27 -11.89
N LEU A 121 4.69 10.66 -12.54
CA LEU A 121 3.74 11.37 -13.40
C LEU A 121 2.82 12.28 -12.60
N VAL A 122 2.34 11.81 -11.45
CA VAL A 122 1.50 12.61 -10.53
C VAL A 122 2.25 13.85 -10.07
N ILE A 123 3.48 13.71 -9.62
CA ILE A 123 4.33 14.82 -9.18
C ILE A 123 4.55 15.80 -10.34
N TYR A 124 4.94 15.29 -11.51
CA TYR A 124 5.15 16.12 -12.69
C TYR A 124 3.92 16.96 -13.02
N TYR A 125 2.75 16.31 -13.17
CA TYR A 125 1.51 17.03 -13.53
C TYR A 125 1.03 17.97 -12.43
N SER A 126 1.35 17.71 -11.16
CA SER A 126 1.02 18.59 -10.04
C SER A 126 1.88 19.86 -10.02
N CYS A 127 3.10 19.80 -10.54
CA CYS A 127 4.02 20.94 -10.59
C CYS A 127 3.84 21.83 -11.81
N ILE A 128 3.02 21.47 -12.79
CA ILE A 128 2.78 22.29 -13.99
C ILE A 128 2.16 23.63 -13.59
N GLY A 129 2.81 24.71 -14.02
CA GLY A 129 2.37 26.08 -13.72
C GLY A 129 2.79 26.63 -12.36
N THR A 130 3.60 25.88 -11.61
CA THR A 130 4.21 26.31 -10.36
C THR A 130 5.68 26.73 -10.58
N PRO A 131 6.31 27.47 -9.63
CA PRO A 131 7.74 27.76 -9.71
C PRO A 131 8.65 26.51 -9.74
N ASP A 132 8.14 25.39 -9.25
CA ASP A 132 8.84 24.10 -9.19
C ASP A 132 8.58 23.23 -10.45
N ALA A 133 8.03 23.83 -11.51
CA ALA A 133 7.75 23.13 -12.75
C ALA A 133 9.03 22.54 -13.35
N MET A 134 9.00 21.25 -13.58
CA MET A 134 10.11 20.50 -14.18
C MET A 134 9.78 20.14 -15.62
N GLU A 135 10.80 20.03 -16.48
CA GLU A 135 10.61 19.45 -17.80
C GLU A 135 10.51 17.92 -17.69
N LEU A 136 9.43 17.37 -18.26
CA LEU A 136 9.30 15.91 -18.38
C LEU A 136 10.18 15.44 -19.54
N ASN A 137 11.38 15.03 -19.21
CA ASN A 137 12.25 14.32 -20.12
C ASN A 137 12.52 12.89 -19.57
N PRO A 138 13.01 11.96 -20.38
CA PRO A 138 13.25 10.59 -19.93
C PRO A 138 14.18 10.53 -18.70
N VAL A 139 15.18 11.41 -18.62
CA VAL A 139 16.13 11.43 -17.49
C VAL A 139 15.42 11.80 -16.20
N THR A 140 14.62 12.88 -16.21
CA THR A 140 13.84 13.32 -15.05
C THR A 140 12.88 12.23 -14.59
N TYR A 141 12.13 11.64 -15.53
CA TYR A 141 11.19 10.57 -15.20
C TYR A 141 11.88 9.36 -14.56
N PHE A 142 12.96 8.84 -15.16
CA PHE A 142 13.66 7.67 -14.61
C PHE A 142 14.39 7.97 -13.30
N THR A 143 14.84 9.21 -13.08
CA THR A 143 15.40 9.62 -11.79
C THR A 143 14.33 9.58 -10.70
N MET A 144 13.14 10.15 -10.96
CA MET A 144 12.01 10.10 -10.02
C MET A 144 11.51 8.68 -9.81
N PHE A 145 11.39 7.88 -10.88
CA PHE A 145 11.05 6.46 -10.81
C PHE A 145 12.01 5.72 -9.87
N GLY A 146 13.31 5.91 -10.05
CA GLY A 146 14.33 5.28 -9.21
C GLY A 146 14.23 5.71 -7.75
N GLY A 147 13.99 6.99 -7.49
CA GLY A 147 13.80 7.52 -6.13
C GLY A 147 12.59 6.91 -5.43
N VAL A 148 11.43 6.95 -6.09
CA VAL A 148 10.19 6.36 -5.55
C VAL A 148 10.35 4.84 -5.37
N PHE A 149 10.90 4.14 -6.36
CA PHE A 149 11.12 2.70 -6.25
C PHE A 149 12.02 2.32 -5.07
N LEU A 150 13.12 3.04 -4.87
CA LEU A 150 14.03 2.79 -3.75
C LEU A 150 13.38 3.11 -2.40
N GLY A 151 12.63 4.20 -2.29
CA GLY A 151 11.89 4.56 -1.09
C GLY A 151 10.89 3.48 -0.69
N GLU A 152 10.05 3.06 -1.64
CA GLU A 152 9.07 1.99 -1.45
C GLU A 152 9.73 0.63 -1.16
N PHE A 153 10.81 0.31 -1.89
CA PHE A 153 11.56 -0.93 -1.68
C PHE A 153 12.10 -1.00 -0.25
N VAL A 154 12.71 0.06 0.26
CA VAL A 154 13.20 0.08 1.64
C VAL A 154 12.05 -0.09 2.63
N CYS A 155 10.95 0.63 2.47
CA CYS A 155 9.82 0.55 3.39
C CYS A 155 9.14 -0.83 3.36
N ILE A 156 8.89 -1.37 2.19
CA ILE A 156 8.13 -2.62 2.05
C ILE A 156 9.02 -3.85 2.20
N MET A 157 10.19 -3.86 1.53
CA MET A 157 11.04 -5.06 1.48
C MET A 157 12.03 -5.15 2.64
N CYS A 158 12.65 -4.02 3.03
CA CYS A 158 13.62 -4.05 4.12
C CYS A 158 12.97 -3.96 5.50
N VAL A 159 11.80 -3.31 5.63
CA VAL A 159 11.09 -3.16 6.89
C VAL A 159 9.85 -4.06 6.93
N GLY A 160 8.95 -3.93 5.96
CA GLY A 160 7.65 -4.60 5.95
C GLY A 160 7.74 -6.11 5.85
N TYR A 161 8.53 -6.62 4.89
CA TYR A 161 8.68 -8.06 4.67
C TYR A 161 9.23 -8.81 5.90
N PRO A 162 10.37 -8.40 6.52
CA PRO A 162 10.85 -9.03 7.74
C PRO A 162 9.86 -8.93 8.89
N LEU A 163 9.21 -7.76 9.06
CA LEU A 163 8.19 -7.56 10.08
C LEU A 163 7.04 -8.55 9.92
N MET A 164 6.51 -8.72 8.69
CA MET A 164 5.45 -9.68 8.40
C MET A 164 5.90 -11.12 8.66
N LEU A 165 7.14 -11.48 8.33
CA LEU A 165 7.68 -12.81 8.64
C LEU A 165 7.75 -13.05 10.16
N VAL A 166 8.22 -12.08 10.95
CA VAL A 166 8.29 -12.21 12.41
C VAL A 166 6.90 -12.34 13.00
N LEU A 167 5.97 -11.47 12.59
CA LEU A 167 4.60 -11.47 13.11
C LEU A 167 3.85 -12.77 12.78
N THR A 168 4.03 -13.29 11.57
CA THR A 168 3.30 -14.49 11.14
C THR A 168 3.93 -15.78 11.63
N LYS A 169 5.26 -15.89 11.67
CA LYS A 169 5.96 -17.12 12.12
C LYS A 169 6.04 -17.24 13.64
N LYS A 170 6.31 -16.15 14.37
CA LYS A 170 6.50 -16.17 15.83
C LYS A 170 5.20 -16.04 16.62
N ASN A 171 4.14 -15.48 16.02
CA ASN A 171 2.86 -15.26 16.69
C ASN A 171 1.71 -16.00 15.98
N PRO A 172 1.45 -17.28 16.35
CA PRO A 172 0.35 -18.05 15.74
C PRO A 172 -1.02 -17.42 16.00
N SER A 173 -1.19 -16.67 17.09
CA SER A 173 -2.43 -15.95 17.37
C SER A 173 -2.63 -14.76 16.42
N PHE A 174 -1.58 -14.00 16.12
CA PHE A 174 -1.61 -12.90 15.16
C PHE A 174 -1.89 -13.42 13.75
N TYR A 175 -1.24 -14.50 13.36
CA TYR A 175 -1.48 -15.18 12.09
C TYR A 175 -2.94 -15.61 11.92
N LYS A 176 -3.54 -16.20 12.98
CA LYS A 176 -4.96 -16.57 12.97
C LYS A 176 -5.90 -15.37 12.84
N VAL A 177 -5.56 -14.23 13.45
CA VAL A 177 -6.35 -13.00 13.35
C VAL A 177 -6.29 -12.41 11.93
N ILE A 178 -5.09 -12.33 11.35
CA ILE A 178 -4.89 -11.83 9.98
C ILE A 178 -5.59 -12.71 8.95
N LEU A 179 -5.57 -14.03 9.13
CA LEU A 179 -6.16 -14.99 8.22
C LEU A 179 -7.60 -15.36 8.56
N ALA A 180 -8.20 -14.78 9.60
CA ALA A 180 -9.49 -15.17 10.15
C ALA A 180 -10.64 -15.29 9.11
N THR A 181 -10.49 -14.65 7.95
CA THR A 181 -11.48 -14.69 6.86
C THR A 181 -11.07 -15.56 5.67
N ARG A 182 -9.84 -16.06 5.62
CA ARG A 182 -9.32 -16.83 4.48
C ARG A 182 -8.79 -18.18 4.95
N ASN A 183 -9.46 -19.25 4.49
CA ASN A 183 -8.99 -20.62 4.67
C ASN A 183 -7.90 -20.90 3.62
N THR A 184 -6.66 -20.54 3.89
CA THR A 184 -5.55 -20.74 2.95
C THR A 184 -4.34 -21.30 3.67
N ASP A 185 -3.92 -22.49 3.24
CA ASP A 185 -2.63 -23.08 3.60
C ASP A 185 -1.51 -22.36 2.83
N TYR A 186 -1.01 -21.26 3.37
CA TYR A 186 0.23 -20.68 2.86
C TYR A 186 1.40 -21.50 3.37
N LYS A 187 2.11 -22.14 2.44
CA LYS A 187 3.44 -22.67 2.72
C LYS A 187 4.45 -21.54 2.50
N TRP A 188 5.24 -21.31 3.51
CA TRP A 188 6.35 -20.32 3.50
C TRP A 188 7.54 -20.85 2.73
#